data_c3bb26e415236d1685a02bc2d98bd728
#
_entry.id   c3bb26e415236d1685a02bc2d98bd728
#
_cell.length_a   1.000
_cell.length_b   1.000
_cell.length_c   1.000
_cell.angle_alpha   90.00
_cell.angle_beta   90.00
_cell.angle_gamma   90.00
#
_symmetry.space_group_name_H-M   'P 1'
#
loop_
_entity.id
_entity.type
_entity.pdbx_description
1 polymer ?
#
loop_
_entity_poly.entity_id
_entity_poly.type
_entity_poly.pdbx_seq_one_letter_code
_entity_poly.pdbx_strand_id
1 'polypeptide(L)'
;INAARQAGVRKIVFTSVIGNGQEQDTWFWGTQQVNRQTEADLRSSGLEWVIARNGLYLEMDLRHILHANAAGLYRNVGGDGECGYITIDELAFAIAGLAQGDHHNGKTFNLVGPNMSQAALVQLANEVFGLRVRYETLSDEDNIALLMQDEKIAARGRDVARMLTGCFQCVRNGAFNVRSDFAAAAGRPVKSTRRMMED
;
A
#
# COMPACT_ATOMS: atom_id res chain seq x y z
N ILE A 1 -9.98 -14.87 13.99
CA ILE A 1 -9.44 -16.21 13.72
C ILE A 1 -10.23 -17.26 14.51
N ASN A 2 -10.34 -17.17 15.84
CA ASN A 2 -11.05 -18.17 16.68
C ASN A 2 -12.51 -18.36 16.26
N ALA A 3 -13.25 -17.29 16.02
CA ALA A 3 -14.65 -17.38 15.57
C ALA A 3 -14.76 -18.09 14.20
N ALA A 4 -13.83 -17.81 13.26
CA ALA A 4 -13.80 -18.48 11.97
C ALA A 4 -13.60 -20.00 12.14
N ARG A 5 -12.64 -20.40 13.00
CA ARG A 5 -12.39 -21.82 13.30
C ARG A 5 -13.61 -22.49 13.91
N GLN A 6 -14.29 -21.86 14.87
CA GLN A 6 -15.51 -22.39 15.49
C GLN A 6 -16.66 -22.53 14.49
N ALA A 7 -16.72 -21.62 13.49
CA ALA A 7 -17.72 -21.66 12.42
C ALA A 7 -17.40 -22.66 11.30
N GLY A 8 -16.32 -23.45 11.43
CA GLY A 8 -15.94 -24.44 10.43
C GLY A 8 -15.29 -23.86 9.17
N VAL A 9 -14.81 -22.60 9.22
CA VAL A 9 -14.02 -22.01 8.10
C VAL A 9 -12.73 -22.80 7.96
N ARG A 10 -12.46 -23.29 6.76
CA ARG A 10 -11.28 -24.07 6.46
C ARG A 10 -10.04 -23.20 6.18
N LYS A 11 -10.21 -22.13 5.40
CA LYS A 11 -9.14 -21.28 4.89
C LYS A 11 -9.41 -19.80 5.11
N ILE A 12 -8.37 -19.06 5.47
CA ILE A 12 -8.39 -17.59 5.56
C ILE A 12 -7.34 -17.01 4.60
N VAL A 13 -7.76 -16.07 3.75
CA VAL A 13 -6.86 -15.19 3.01
C VAL A 13 -6.85 -13.84 3.73
N PHE A 14 -5.70 -13.44 4.25
CA PHE A 14 -5.54 -12.20 5.02
C PHE A 14 -4.84 -11.14 4.19
N THR A 15 -5.47 -9.96 4.07
CA THR A 15 -4.85 -8.79 3.46
C THR A 15 -4.04 -8.03 4.50
N SER A 16 -2.72 -8.11 4.37
CA SER A 16 -1.73 -7.44 5.21
C SER A 16 -1.08 -6.28 4.44
N VAL A 17 -0.06 -5.67 4.99
CA VAL A 17 0.68 -4.58 4.37
C VAL A 17 2.10 -5.03 4.02
N ILE A 18 2.61 -4.59 2.86
CA ILE A 18 4.00 -4.79 2.46
C ILE A 18 4.97 -4.24 3.50
N GLY A 19 6.21 -4.68 3.41
CA GLY A 19 7.32 -4.19 4.24
C GLY A 19 8.44 -5.21 4.29
N ASN A 20 9.67 -4.71 4.37
CA ASN A 20 10.90 -5.50 4.36
C ASN A 20 11.63 -5.52 5.71
N GLY A 21 11.04 -4.94 6.76
CA GLY A 21 11.62 -4.87 8.11
C GLY A 21 12.32 -3.54 8.44
N GLN A 22 12.31 -2.56 7.52
CA GLN A 22 12.91 -1.23 7.75
C GLN A 22 11.88 -0.18 8.24
N GLU A 23 10.70 -0.63 8.71
CA GLU A 23 9.62 0.25 9.18
C GLU A 23 9.80 0.73 10.62
N GLN A 24 10.76 0.17 11.37
CA GLN A 24 10.88 0.30 12.82
C GLN A 24 11.01 1.76 13.30
N ASP A 25 11.70 2.60 12.54
CA ASP A 25 11.92 4.00 12.87
C ASP A 25 10.89 4.95 12.25
N THR A 26 9.74 4.43 11.84
CA THR A 26 8.66 5.21 11.24
C THR A 26 7.43 5.29 12.14
N TRP A 27 6.62 6.32 11.97
CA TRP A 27 5.34 6.41 12.67
C TRP A 27 4.29 5.40 12.19
N PHE A 28 4.59 4.64 11.14
CA PHE A 28 3.77 3.53 10.66
C PHE A 28 4.06 2.21 11.42
N TRP A 29 5.15 2.14 12.19
CA TRP A 29 5.58 0.91 12.87
C TRP A 29 4.48 0.25 13.70
N GLY A 30 3.72 1.02 14.50
CA GLY A 30 2.62 0.46 15.30
C GLY A 30 1.58 -0.26 14.44
N THR A 31 1.19 0.32 13.31
CA THR A 31 0.29 -0.30 12.34
C THR A 31 0.89 -1.57 11.75
N GLN A 32 2.17 -1.54 11.43
CA GLN A 32 2.88 -2.69 10.88
C GLN A 32 2.95 -3.84 11.89
N GLN A 33 3.23 -3.57 13.16
CA GLN A 33 3.24 -4.59 14.22
C GLN A 33 1.90 -5.30 14.35
N VAL A 34 0.77 -4.60 14.29
CA VAL A 34 -0.57 -5.20 14.34
C VAL A 34 -0.77 -6.18 13.17
N ASN A 35 -0.35 -5.78 11.96
CA ASN A 35 -0.41 -6.67 10.80
C ASN A 35 0.47 -7.91 10.98
N ARG A 36 1.72 -7.76 11.44
CA ARG A 36 2.65 -8.87 11.66
C ARG A 36 2.17 -9.82 12.77
N GLN A 37 1.58 -9.28 13.83
CA GLN A 37 0.97 -10.11 14.87
C GLN A 37 -0.20 -10.91 14.32
N THR A 38 -1.09 -10.29 13.53
CA THR A 38 -2.21 -11.01 12.89
C THR A 38 -1.71 -12.10 11.95
N GLU A 39 -0.63 -11.85 11.19
CA GLU A 39 0.02 -12.88 10.38
C GLU A 39 0.54 -14.05 11.23
N ALA A 40 1.17 -13.76 12.38
CA ALA A 40 1.68 -14.78 13.30
C ALA A 40 0.54 -15.61 13.91
N ASP A 41 -0.52 -14.95 14.37
CA ASP A 41 -1.69 -15.60 14.93
C ASP A 41 -2.38 -16.51 13.91
N LEU A 42 -2.43 -16.07 12.64
CA LEU A 42 -3.00 -16.87 11.56
C LEU A 42 -2.14 -18.10 11.25
N ARG A 43 -0.82 -17.95 11.20
CA ARG A 43 0.11 -19.08 10.99
C ARG A 43 0.01 -20.14 12.08
N SER A 44 -0.28 -19.74 13.32
CA SER A 44 -0.42 -20.65 14.48
C SER A 44 -1.85 -21.16 14.69
N SER A 45 -2.82 -20.73 13.88
CA SER A 45 -4.25 -20.97 14.13
C SER A 45 -4.72 -22.41 13.89
N GLY A 46 -3.95 -23.21 13.15
CA GLY A 46 -4.36 -24.52 12.65
C GLY A 46 -5.33 -24.46 11.46
N LEU A 47 -5.70 -23.28 10.97
CA LEU A 47 -6.44 -23.11 9.71
C LEU A 47 -5.48 -23.13 8.51
N GLU A 48 -5.98 -23.42 7.34
CA GLU A 48 -5.29 -23.11 6.10
C GLU A 48 -5.24 -21.60 5.92
N TRP A 49 -4.10 -21.09 5.47
CA TRP A 49 -3.95 -19.64 5.36
C TRP A 49 -3.13 -19.23 4.14
N VAL A 50 -3.42 -18.04 3.65
CA VAL A 50 -2.60 -17.28 2.70
C VAL A 50 -2.53 -15.84 3.19
N ILE A 51 -1.36 -15.23 3.11
CA ILE A 51 -1.14 -13.83 3.46
C ILE A 51 -0.85 -13.05 2.18
N ALA A 52 -1.69 -12.05 1.88
CA ALA A 52 -1.53 -11.10 0.80
C ALA A 52 -1.06 -9.77 1.38
N ARG A 53 0.21 -9.42 1.24
CA ARG A 53 0.76 -8.12 1.65
C ARG A 53 0.56 -7.14 0.52
N ASN A 54 -0.41 -6.25 0.68
CA ASN A 54 -0.80 -5.27 -0.33
C ASN A 54 0.18 -4.11 -0.38
N GLY A 55 0.49 -3.66 -1.61
CA GLY A 55 1.17 -2.40 -1.89
C GLY A 55 0.30 -1.17 -1.64
N LEU A 56 0.84 0.01 -1.91
CA LEU A 56 0.08 1.25 -1.82
C LEU A 56 -0.98 1.31 -2.93
N TYR A 57 -2.18 1.74 -2.56
CA TYR A 57 -3.30 1.84 -3.49
C TYR A 57 -3.11 3.04 -4.42
N LEU A 58 -2.95 2.74 -5.72
CA LEU A 58 -2.71 3.76 -6.74
C LEU A 58 -3.81 4.84 -6.76
N GLU A 59 -5.05 4.44 -6.55
CA GLU A 59 -6.21 5.33 -6.55
C GLU A 59 -6.13 6.43 -5.48
N MET A 60 -5.49 6.13 -4.35
CA MET A 60 -5.35 7.10 -3.26
C MET A 60 -4.41 8.24 -3.66
N ASP A 61 -3.20 7.89 -4.11
CA ASP A 61 -2.21 8.88 -4.51
C ASP A 61 -2.62 9.61 -5.81
N LEU A 62 -3.19 8.87 -6.77
CA LEU A 62 -3.69 9.47 -8.00
C LEU A 62 -4.76 10.53 -7.73
N ARG A 63 -5.69 10.28 -6.82
CA ARG A 63 -6.69 11.28 -6.41
C ARG A 63 -6.03 12.54 -5.86
N HIS A 64 -5.02 12.39 -5.00
CA HIS A 64 -4.30 13.53 -4.45
C HIS A 64 -3.53 14.31 -5.52
N ILE A 65 -2.90 13.62 -6.48
CA ILE A 65 -2.20 14.25 -7.61
C ILE A 65 -3.19 15.02 -8.49
N LEU A 66 -4.36 14.43 -8.80
CA LEU A 66 -5.41 15.09 -9.58
C LEU A 66 -5.94 16.35 -8.87
N HIS A 67 -6.18 16.30 -7.57
CA HIS A 67 -6.58 17.46 -6.79
C HIS A 67 -5.49 18.53 -6.72
N ALA A 68 -4.22 18.12 -6.69
CA ALA A 68 -3.09 19.04 -6.69
C ALA A 68 -2.90 19.80 -8.01
N ASN A 69 -3.61 19.43 -9.09
CA ASN A 69 -3.45 20.07 -10.40
C ASN A 69 -3.78 21.56 -10.39
N ALA A 70 -4.76 22.00 -9.60
CA ALA A 70 -5.11 23.42 -9.47
C ALA A 70 -3.97 24.24 -8.83
N ALA A 71 -3.25 23.68 -7.86
CA ALA A 71 -2.09 24.28 -7.21
C ALA A 71 -0.78 24.03 -7.96
N GLY A 72 -0.76 23.08 -8.89
CA GLY A 72 0.42 22.65 -9.63
C GLY A 72 1.47 21.93 -8.78
N LEU A 73 1.12 21.46 -7.57
CA LEU A 73 2.08 20.98 -6.59
C LEU A 73 1.53 19.86 -5.72
N TYR A 74 2.09 18.65 -5.84
CA TYR A 74 1.85 17.51 -4.96
C TYR A 74 3.00 17.34 -3.98
N ARG A 75 2.68 17.16 -2.70
CA ARG A 75 3.67 17.16 -1.62
C ARG A 75 3.44 16.04 -0.64
N ASN A 76 4.51 15.37 -0.21
CA ASN A 76 4.57 14.45 0.91
C ASN A 76 6.02 14.22 1.37
N VAL A 77 6.26 13.32 2.31
CA VAL A 77 7.60 13.05 2.87
C VAL A 77 8.32 11.87 2.20
N GLY A 78 7.82 11.33 1.09
CA GLY A 78 8.36 10.13 0.44
C GLY A 78 9.75 10.29 -0.16
N GLY A 79 10.18 11.53 -0.41
CA GLY A 79 11.52 11.82 -0.97
C GLY A 79 11.75 11.11 -2.29
N ASP A 80 12.97 10.60 -2.45
CA ASP A 80 13.39 9.81 -3.62
C ASP A 80 13.14 8.30 -3.42
N GLY A 81 12.48 7.91 -2.33
CA GLY A 81 12.15 6.51 -2.05
C GLY A 81 11.18 5.93 -3.07
N GLU A 82 11.27 4.63 -3.27
CA GLU A 82 10.42 3.89 -4.22
C GLU A 82 9.50 2.91 -3.52
N CYS A 83 8.32 2.71 -4.08
CA CYS A 83 7.40 1.66 -3.68
C CYS A 83 6.57 1.16 -4.87
N GLY A 84 5.99 -0.03 -4.76
CA GLY A 84 5.09 -0.58 -5.78
C GLY A 84 3.66 -0.13 -5.53
N TYR A 85 3.10 0.62 -6.49
CA TYR A 85 1.69 0.99 -6.52
C TYR A 85 0.87 -0.09 -7.22
N ILE A 86 -0.33 -0.32 -6.73
CA ILE A 86 -1.24 -1.30 -7.32
C ILE A 86 -2.69 -0.84 -7.15
N THR A 87 -3.53 -1.09 -8.16
CA THR A 87 -4.96 -0.79 -8.06
C THR A 87 -5.70 -1.81 -7.21
N ILE A 88 -6.82 -1.39 -6.64
CA ILE A 88 -7.73 -2.27 -5.89
C ILE A 88 -8.22 -3.41 -6.79
N ASP A 89 -8.47 -3.16 -8.08
CA ASP A 89 -8.91 -4.18 -9.03
C ASP A 89 -7.85 -5.25 -9.28
N GLU A 90 -6.57 -4.87 -9.45
CA GLU A 90 -5.48 -5.84 -9.58
C GLU A 90 -5.31 -6.66 -8.29
N LEU A 91 -5.41 -6.01 -7.13
CA LEU A 91 -5.38 -6.70 -5.83
C LEU A 91 -6.54 -7.69 -5.70
N ALA A 92 -7.77 -7.27 -6.02
CA ALA A 92 -8.95 -8.12 -5.95
C ALA A 92 -8.81 -9.35 -6.86
N PHE A 93 -8.29 -9.14 -8.08
CA PHE A 93 -8.01 -10.24 -9.01
C PHE A 93 -7.01 -11.26 -8.43
N ALA A 94 -5.87 -10.78 -7.90
CA ALA A 94 -4.86 -11.64 -7.31
C ALA A 94 -5.38 -12.37 -6.05
N ILE A 95 -6.08 -11.66 -5.15
CA ILE A 95 -6.65 -12.22 -3.92
C ILE A 95 -7.71 -13.29 -4.24
N ALA A 96 -8.54 -13.07 -5.26
CA ALA A 96 -9.49 -14.09 -5.74
C ALA A 96 -8.77 -15.36 -6.21
N GLY A 97 -7.64 -15.23 -6.91
CA GLY A 97 -6.78 -16.36 -7.29
C GLY A 97 -6.20 -17.10 -6.08
N LEU A 98 -5.72 -16.36 -5.07
CA LEU A 98 -5.19 -16.92 -3.82
C LEU A 98 -6.25 -17.66 -2.99
N ALA A 99 -7.51 -17.24 -3.11
CA ALA A 99 -8.63 -17.89 -2.42
C ALA A 99 -9.03 -19.24 -3.03
N GLN A 100 -8.72 -19.46 -4.31
CA GLN A 100 -9.09 -20.66 -5.03
C GLN A 100 -8.06 -21.78 -4.82
N GLY A 101 -8.55 -23.02 -4.60
CA GLY A 101 -7.71 -24.19 -4.45
C GLY A 101 -6.73 -24.10 -3.26
N ASP A 102 -5.81 -25.03 -3.17
CA ASP A 102 -4.95 -25.21 -1.99
C ASP A 102 -3.45 -24.97 -2.27
N HIS A 103 -3.08 -24.73 -3.54
CA HIS A 103 -1.68 -24.64 -3.98
C HIS A 103 -0.93 -23.41 -3.43
N HIS A 104 -1.65 -22.43 -2.88
CA HIS A 104 -1.08 -21.25 -2.25
C HIS A 104 -1.09 -21.31 -0.71
N ASN A 105 -1.67 -22.36 -0.11
CA ASN A 105 -1.74 -22.50 1.34
C ASN A 105 -0.36 -22.46 1.99
N GLY A 106 -0.26 -21.78 3.14
CA GLY A 106 0.97 -21.62 3.88
C GLY A 106 1.95 -20.60 3.29
N LYS A 107 1.54 -19.79 2.31
CA LYS A 107 2.41 -18.83 1.63
C LYS A 107 2.04 -17.38 1.90
N THR A 108 3.04 -16.50 1.79
CA THR A 108 2.90 -15.06 1.86
C THR A 108 3.33 -14.46 0.52
N PHE A 109 2.55 -13.50 0.00
CA PHE A 109 2.78 -12.85 -1.29
C PHE A 109 2.82 -11.33 -1.12
N ASN A 110 3.81 -10.66 -1.69
CA ASN A 110 3.83 -9.22 -1.85
C ASN A 110 3.10 -8.86 -3.14
N LEU A 111 1.93 -8.27 -3.01
CA LEU A 111 1.09 -7.87 -4.14
C LEU A 111 1.33 -6.39 -4.44
N VAL A 112 2.31 -6.13 -5.28
CA VAL A 112 2.72 -4.78 -5.69
C VAL A 112 2.85 -4.69 -7.20
N GLY A 113 2.66 -3.49 -7.75
CA GLY A 113 3.04 -3.15 -9.11
C GLY A 113 4.54 -2.82 -9.22
N PRO A 114 5.00 -2.27 -10.35
CA PRO A 114 6.37 -1.80 -10.50
C PRO A 114 6.73 -0.73 -9.47
N ASN A 115 7.91 -0.85 -8.84
CA ASN A 115 8.41 0.16 -7.92
C ASN A 115 8.72 1.45 -8.67
N MET A 116 8.33 2.59 -8.09
CA MET A 116 8.61 3.92 -8.62
C MET A 116 8.63 4.96 -7.51
N SER A 117 9.33 6.07 -7.74
CA SER A 117 9.34 7.20 -6.82
C SER A 117 8.08 8.05 -6.96
N GLN A 118 7.83 8.93 -5.96
CA GLN A 118 6.74 9.90 -6.00
C GLN A 118 6.85 10.84 -7.21
N ALA A 119 8.07 11.29 -7.53
CA ALA A 119 8.32 12.13 -8.70
C ALA A 119 7.97 11.41 -10.01
N ALA A 120 8.35 10.14 -10.15
CA ALA A 120 8.03 9.32 -11.32
C ALA A 120 6.52 9.07 -11.44
N LEU A 121 5.82 8.85 -10.32
CA LEU A 121 4.37 8.69 -10.29
C LEU A 121 3.66 9.96 -10.78
N VAL A 122 4.08 11.13 -10.28
CA VAL A 122 3.53 12.43 -10.69
C VAL A 122 3.81 12.70 -12.17
N GLN A 123 5.03 12.41 -12.66
CA GLN A 123 5.36 12.55 -14.07
C GLN A 123 4.46 11.67 -14.94
N LEU A 124 4.27 10.42 -14.57
CA LEU A 124 3.41 9.50 -15.29
C LEU A 124 1.95 9.97 -15.30
N ALA A 125 1.43 10.47 -14.17
CA ALA A 125 0.09 11.05 -14.09
C ALA A 125 -0.05 12.30 -14.99
N ASN A 126 0.97 13.15 -15.04
CA ASN A 126 0.99 14.31 -15.96
C ASN A 126 0.87 13.86 -17.43
N GLU A 127 1.60 12.80 -17.81
CA GLU A 127 1.54 12.27 -19.18
C GLU A 127 0.19 11.66 -19.53
N VAL A 128 -0.40 10.90 -18.60
CA VAL A 128 -1.67 10.18 -18.82
C VAL A 128 -2.86 11.15 -18.86
N PHE A 129 -2.88 12.13 -17.95
CA PHE A 129 -4.05 13.02 -17.75
C PHE A 129 -3.85 14.46 -18.23
N GLY A 130 -2.70 14.76 -18.86
CA GLY A 130 -2.41 16.12 -19.35
C GLY A 130 -2.26 17.16 -18.25
N LEU A 131 -1.75 16.75 -17.06
CA LEU A 131 -1.57 17.63 -15.91
C LEU A 131 -0.25 18.39 -15.97
N ARG A 132 -0.07 19.36 -15.03
CA ARG A 132 1.17 20.13 -14.85
C ARG A 132 1.56 20.20 -13.38
N VAL A 133 1.54 19.05 -12.70
CA VAL A 133 1.86 18.93 -11.28
C VAL A 133 3.36 18.67 -11.12
N ARG A 134 3.98 19.31 -10.12
CA ARG A 134 5.35 19.00 -9.67
C ARG A 134 5.28 18.27 -8.33
N TYR A 135 6.27 17.44 -8.07
CA TYR A 135 6.46 16.82 -6.77
C TYR A 135 7.45 17.62 -5.92
N GLU A 136 7.19 17.76 -4.64
CA GLU A 136 8.07 18.38 -3.66
C GLU A 136 8.06 17.60 -2.35
N THR A 137 9.24 17.33 -1.80
CA THR A 137 9.39 16.64 -0.52
C THR A 137 9.18 17.63 0.63
N LEU A 138 8.35 17.25 1.60
CA LEU A 138 8.14 18.00 2.85
C LEU A 138 8.97 17.43 4.00
N SER A 139 9.15 18.24 5.04
CA SER A 139 9.50 17.73 6.36
C SER A 139 8.31 16.96 6.96
N ASP A 140 8.60 16.08 7.94
CA ASP A 140 7.55 15.29 8.60
C ASP A 140 6.50 16.19 9.29
N GLU A 141 6.92 17.27 9.93
CA GLU A 141 6.02 18.21 10.62
C GLU A 141 5.19 19.04 9.63
N ASP A 142 5.78 19.51 8.51
CA ASP A 142 5.04 20.22 7.48
C ASP A 142 4.00 19.32 6.80
N ASN A 143 4.32 18.04 6.63
CA ASN A 143 3.34 17.07 6.09
C ASN A 143 2.17 16.85 7.04
N ILE A 144 2.42 16.74 8.36
CA ILE A 144 1.35 16.67 9.35
C ILE A 144 0.49 17.93 9.29
N ALA A 145 1.13 19.13 9.24
CA ALA A 145 0.42 20.39 9.16
C ALA A 145 -0.46 20.47 7.89
N LEU A 146 0.04 19.97 6.76
CA LEU A 146 -0.71 19.87 5.52
C LEU A 146 -1.90 18.91 5.65
N LEU A 147 -1.69 17.72 6.17
CA LEU A 147 -2.75 16.71 6.37
C LEU A 147 -3.85 17.20 7.32
N MET A 148 -3.48 17.96 8.33
CA MET A 148 -4.45 18.54 9.29
C MET A 148 -5.33 19.66 8.70
N GLN A 149 -5.07 20.11 7.46
CA GLN A 149 -5.97 21.01 6.72
C GLN A 149 -7.17 20.25 6.11
N ASP A 150 -7.08 18.93 5.96
CA ASP A 150 -8.22 18.10 5.57
C ASP A 150 -9.13 17.87 6.78
N GLU A 151 -10.38 18.34 6.69
CA GLU A 151 -11.36 18.25 7.78
C GLU A 151 -11.60 16.81 8.26
N LYS A 152 -11.55 15.83 7.37
CA LYS A 152 -11.76 14.40 7.71
C LYS A 152 -10.58 13.84 8.50
N ILE A 153 -9.37 14.27 8.17
CA ILE A 153 -8.17 13.88 8.90
C ILE A 153 -8.13 14.60 10.24
N ALA A 154 -8.38 15.91 10.25
CA ALA A 154 -8.43 16.73 11.46
C ALA A 154 -9.44 16.20 12.48
N ALA A 155 -10.63 15.79 12.04
CA ALA A 155 -11.66 15.18 12.88
C ALA A 155 -11.21 13.84 13.53
N ARG A 156 -10.26 13.14 12.92
CA ARG A 156 -9.68 11.87 13.43
C ARG A 156 -8.46 12.08 14.32
N GLY A 157 -7.92 13.30 14.34
CA GLY A 157 -6.84 13.72 15.21
C GLY A 157 -5.43 13.57 14.59
N ARG A 158 -4.48 14.24 15.26
CA ARG A 158 -3.07 14.33 14.82
C ARG A 158 -2.36 12.96 14.69
N ASP A 159 -2.77 11.96 15.48
CA ASP A 159 -2.17 10.62 15.42
C ASP A 159 -2.48 9.92 14.10
N VAL A 160 -3.63 10.17 13.50
CA VAL A 160 -3.95 9.69 12.15
C VAL A 160 -3.07 10.39 11.11
N ALA A 161 -2.87 11.70 11.21
CA ALA A 161 -1.95 12.43 10.33
C ALA A 161 -0.50 11.91 10.46
N ARG A 162 -0.04 11.60 11.69
CA ARG A 162 1.26 10.96 11.94
C ARG A 162 1.35 9.60 11.28
N MET A 163 0.36 8.74 11.45
CA MET A 163 0.33 7.40 10.86
C MET A 163 0.37 7.48 9.32
N LEU A 164 -0.38 8.40 8.71
CA LEU A 164 -0.35 8.64 7.26
C LEU A 164 1.02 9.17 6.80
N THR A 165 1.63 10.09 7.55
CA THR A 165 3.01 10.55 7.30
C THR A 165 3.99 9.37 7.41
N GLY A 166 3.82 8.51 8.42
CA GLY A 166 4.62 7.30 8.63
C GLY A 166 4.60 6.33 7.46
N CYS A 167 3.48 6.25 6.74
CA CYS A 167 3.37 5.47 5.52
C CYS A 167 4.38 5.95 4.45
N PHE A 168 4.48 7.27 4.23
CA PHE A 168 5.46 7.84 3.30
C PHE A 168 6.89 7.86 3.87
N GLN A 169 7.08 7.84 5.20
CA GLN A 169 8.39 7.56 5.78
C GLN A 169 8.87 6.16 5.40
N CYS A 170 7.97 5.15 5.36
CA CYS A 170 8.30 3.82 4.87
C CYS A 170 8.72 3.83 3.39
N VAL A 171 8.10 4.67 2.56
CA VAL A 171 8.55 4.87 1.17
C VAL A 171 9.96 5.47 1.16
N ARG A 172 10.18 6.58 1.86
CA ARG A 172 11.47 7.28 1.96
C ARG A 172 12.62 6.38 2.42
N ASN A 173 12.34 5.49 3.38
CA ASN A 173 13.36 4.59 3.95
C ASN A 173 13.56 3.31 3.11
N GLY A 174 12.82 3.13 2.02
CA GLY A 174 12.87 1.93 1.21
C GLY A 174 12.18 0.70 1.83
N ALA A 175 11.46 0.87 2.94
CA ALA A 175 10.75 -0.22 3.62
C ALA A 175 9.66 -0.85 2.72
N PHE A 176 9.07 -0.08 1.82
CA PHE A 176 8.05 -0.52 0.88
C PHE A 176 8.59 -0.84 -0.52
N ASN A 177 9.92 -0.75 -0.72
CA ASN A 177 10.57 -1.23 -1.93
C ASN A 177 10.76 -2.75 -1.81
N VAL A 178 9.80 -3.51 -2.30
CA VAL A 178 9.79 -4.98 -2.23
C VAL A 178 9.60 -5.57 -3.63
N ARG A 179 10.08 -6.81 -3.79
CA ARG A 179 9.81 -7.57 -5.01
C ARG A 179 8.34 -7.99 -5.07
N SER A 180 7.76 -7.91 -6.26
CA SER A 180 6.39 -8.36 -6.52
C SER A 180 6.30 -9.88 -6.67
N ASP A 181 5.33 -10.48 -5.98
CA ASP A 181 4.91 -11.88 -6.17
C ASP A 181 3.58 -11.96 -6.93
N PHE A 182 3.10 -10.86 -7.52
CA PHE A 182 1.80 -10.76 -8.16
C PHE A 182 1.60 -11.85 -9.24
N ALA A 183 2.59 -12.08 -10.08
CA ALA A 183 2.45 -13.07 -11.16
C ALA A 183 2.25 -14.50 -10.63
N ALA A 184 2.88 -14.84 -9.52
CA ALA A 184 2.70 -16.14 -8.85
C ALA A 184 1.32 -16.26 -8.19
N ALA A 185 0.76 -15.16 -7.68
CA ALA A 185 -0.55 -15.13 -7.04
C ALA A 185 -1.69 -15.11 -8.07
N ALA A 186 -1.52 -14.37 -9.17
CA ALA A 186 -2.55 -14.04 -10.14
C ALA A 186 -2.52 -14.90 -11.41
N GLY A 187 -1.46 -15.69 -11.63
CA GLY A 187 -1.25 -16.47 -12.85
C GLY A 187 -0.94 -15.63 -14.10
N ARG A 188 -0.74 -14.32 -13.95
CA ARG A 188 -0.36 -13.39 -14.99
C ARG A 188 0.50 -12.24 -14.45
N PRO A 189 1.26 -11.53 -15.29
CA PRO A 189 1.94 -10.30 -14.86
C PRO A 189 0.94 -9.24 -14.36
N VAL A 190 1.39 -8.39 -13.41
CA VAL A 190 0.65 -7.19 -13.03
C VAL A 190 0.66 -6.21 -14.21
N LYS A 191 -0.40 -5.42 -14.37
CA LYS A 191 -0.45 -4.34 -15.35
C LYS A 191 0.64 -3.30 -15.08
N SER A 192 1.10 -2.61 -16.13
CA SER A 192 1.97 -1.44 -15.94
C SER A 192 1.21 -0.35 -15.19
N THR A 193 1.93 0.51 -14.45
CA THR A 193 1.31 1.62 -13.71
C THR A 193 0.52 2.54 -14.65
N ARG A 194 1.03 2.79 -15.87
CA ARG A 194 0.28 3.53 -16.91
C ARG A 194 -1.07 2.87 -17.19
N ARG A 195 -1.07 1.56 -17.44
CA ARG A 195 -2.32 0.85 -17.76
C ARG A 195 -3.30 0.86 -16.59
N MET A 196 -2.78 0.76 -15.36
CA MET A 196 -3.60 0.87 -14.15
C MET A 196 -4.21 2.27 -13.94
N MET A 197 -3.59 3.33 -14.50
CA MET A 197 -4.13 4.70 -14.48
C MET A 197 -5.18 4.93 -15.57
N GLU A 198 -5.07 4.24 -16.70
CA GLU A 198 -5.96 4.38 -17.86
C GLU A 198 -7.27 3.59 -17.72
N ASP A 199 -7.28 2.52 -16.92
CA ASP A 199 -8.45 1.66 -16.67
C ASP A 199 -9.41 2.28 -15.66
#